data_b7304c4d59e6f763997ff20b77530a14
#
_entry.id   b7304c4d59e6f763997ff20b77530a14
#
_cell.length_a   1.000
_cell.length_b   1.000
_cell.length_c   1.000
_cell.angle_alpha   90.00
_cell.angle_beta   90.00
_cell.angle_gamma   90.00
#
_symmetry.space_group_name_H-M   'P 1'
#
loop_
_entity.id
_entity.type
_entity.pdbx_description
1 polymer ?
#
loop_
_entity_poly.entity_id
_entity_poly.type
_entity_poly.pdbx_seq_one_letter_code
_entity_poly.pdbx_strand_id
1 'polypeptide(L)'
;GKILVNLKVYPQKIEREMRRRLNDVFVVVDLKLSKYYENSWAYINMLQTRDIIIVPGLGLSTDGEALEQIKELYPSYEGRIYQVNIAPIVKKWGGALNCLSWTVSKL
;
A
#
# COMPACT_ATOMS: atom_id res chain seq x y z
N GLY A 1 16.42 4.46 6.17
CA GLY A 1 15.54 4.53 5.02
C GLY A 1 14.10 4.85 5.40
N LYS A 2 13.30 5.06 4.38
CA LYS A 2 11.87 5.30 4.54
C LYS A 2 11.09 4.05 4.15
N ILE A 3 9.96 3.83 4.82
CA ILE A 3 9.10 2.67 4.57
C ILE A 3 7.64 3.14 4.48
N LEU A 4 6.94 2.68 3.44
CA LEU A 4 5.52 2.95 3.28
C LEU A 4 4.72 1.86 3.97
N VAL A 5 3.77 2.26 4.83
CA VAL A 5 2.95 1.33 5.58
C VAL A 5 1.48 1.73 5.53
N ASN A 6 0.61 0.78 5.83
CA ASN A 6 -0.82 1.02 5.99
C ASN A 6 -1.28 0.32 7.28
N LEU A 7 -0.80 0.82 8.42
CA LEU A 7 -1.00 0.19 9.72
C LEU A 7 -2.39 0.41 10.31
N LYS A 8 -3.11 1.40 9.82
CA LYS A 8 -4.44 1.73 10.34
C LYS A 8 -5.51 0.68 10.01
N VAL A 9 -5.19 -0.26 9.14
CA VAL A 9 -6.08 -1.39 8.84
C VAL A 9 -6.02 -2.48 9.92
N TYR A 10 -5.05 -2.40 10.84
CA TYR A 10 -4.90 -3.37 11.93
C TYR A 10 -5.55 -2.89 13.22
N PRO A 11 -5.89 -3.80 14.15
CA PRO A 11 -6.32 -3.42 15.47
C PRO A 11 -5.30 -2.50 16.14
N GLN A 12 -5.79 -1.57 16.95
CA GLN A 12 -4.96 -0.51 17.54
C GLN A 12 -3.74 -1.03 18.30
N LYS A 13 -3.89 -2.13 19.02
CA LYS A 13 -2.80 -2.73 19.79
C LYS A 13 -1.67 -3.21 18.87
N ILE A 14 -2.03 -3.86 17.78
CA ILE A 14 -1.07 -4.36 16.79
C ILE A 14 -0.42 -3.19 16.04
N GLU A 15 -1.21 -2.19 15.66
CA GLU A 15 -0.70 -0.99 15.00
C GLU A 15 0.41 -0.32 15.83
N ARG A 16 0.17 -0.13 17.14
CA ARG A 16 1.14 0.51 18.03
C ARG A 16 2.45 -0.29 18.11
N GLU A 17 2.35 -1.60 18.25
CA GLU A 17 3.53 -2.45 18.37
C GLU A 17 4.35 -2.46 17.08
N MET A 18 3.69 -2.58 15.95
CA MET A 18 4.36 -2.55 14.65
C MET A 18 5.03 -1.20 14.42
N ARG A 19 4.33 -0.11 14.71
CA ARG A 19 4.85 1.25 14.53
C ARG A 19 6.06 1.49 15.40
N ARG A 20 6.02 1.05 16.66
CA ARG A 20 7.13 1.19 17.58
C ARG A 20 8.39 0.49 17.06
N ARG A 21 8.23 -0.73 16.58
CA ARG A 21 9.35 -1.52 16.04
C ARG A 21 9.90 -0.94 14.75
N LEU A 22 9.04 -0.50 13.86
CA LEU A 22 9.45 0.09 12.60
C LEU A 22 10.16 1.43 12.78
N ASN A 23 9.71 2.24 13.73
CA ASN A 23 10.32 3.54 14.02
C ASN A 23 11.75 3.43 14.54
N ASP A 24 12.13 2.28 15.10
CA ASP A 24 13.50 2.05 15.56
C ASP A 24 14.48 1.89 14.40
N VAL A 25 13.99 1.55 13.20
CA VAL A 25 14.83 1.21 12.05
C VAL A 25 14.58 2.14 10.87
N PHE A 26 13.33 2.60 10.67
CA PHE A 26 12.92 3.36 9.50
C PHE A 26 12.20 4.65 9.85
N VAL A 27 12.16 5.55 8.87
CA VAL A 27 11.19 6.65 8.89
C VAL A 27 9.89 6.07 8.31
N VAL A 28 8.86 6.01 9.12
CA VAL A 28 7.58 5.41 8.75
C VAL A 28 6.71 6.43 8.03
N VAL A 29 6.28 6.10 6.82
CA VAL A 29 5.37 6.91 6.01
C VAL A 29 4.05 6.19 5.92
N ASP A 30 2.99 6.79 6.42
CA ASP A 30 1.65 6.22 6.40
C ASP A 30 0.91 6.52 5.11
N LEU A 31 0.24 5.51 4.56
CA LEU A 31 -0.75 5.72 3.51
C LEU A 31 -2.00 6.32 4.17
N LYS A 32 -2.38 7.53 3.77
CA LYS A 32 -3.50 8.27 4.36
C LYS A 32 -4.73 8.17 3.48
N LEU A 33 -5.78 7.59 4.02
CA LEU A 33 -7.06 7.44 3.32
C LEU A 33 -8.16 8.16 4.09
N SER A 34 -9.11 8.73 3.37
CA SER A 34 -10.29 9.36 3.98
C SER A 34 -11.15 8.34 4.71
N LYS A 35 -11.08 7.08 4.29
CA LYS A 35 -11.78 5.97 4.94
C LYS A 35 -10.96 4.69 4.75
N TYR A 36 -10.93 3.85 5.79
CA TYR A 36 -10.27 2.55 5.74
C TYR A 36 -11.33 1.45 5.67
N TYR A 37 -11.35 0.74 4.54
CA TYR A 37 -12.24 -0.39 4.31
C TYR A 37 -11.54 -1.69 4.71
N GLU A 38 -12.30 -2.77 4.80
CA GLU A 38 -11.78 -4.09 5.14
C GLU A 38 -10.59 -4.49 4.25
N ASN A 39 -10.64 -4.15 2.98
CA ASN A 39 -9.62 -4.52 2.01
C ASN A 39 -8.55 -3.45 1.77
N SER A 40 -8.58 -2.34 2.51
CA SER A 40 -7.64 -1.23 2.29
C SER A 40 -6.18 -1.62 2.49
N TRP A 41 -5.91 -2.71 3.21
CA TRP A 41 -4.56 -3.25 3.37
C TRP A 41 -3.89 -3.56 2.04
N ALA A 42 -4.68 -3.89 1.03
CA ALA A 42 -4.15 -4.34 -0.26
C ALA A 42 -3.45 -3.23 -1.07
N TYR A 43 -3.68 -1.97 -0.76
CA TYR A 43 -3.06 -0.88 -1.52
C TYR A 43 -1.54 -0.90 -1.50
N ILE A 44 -0.93 -1.28 -0.38
CA ILE A 44 0.53 -1.33 -0.28
C ILE A 44 1.12 -2.60 -0.88
N ASN A 45 0.28 -3.55 -1.29
CA ASN A 45 0.71 -4.75 -1.99
C ASN A 45 0.88 -4.47 -3.49
N MET A 46 1.61 -3.42 -3.78
CA MET A 46 1.87 -3.03 -5.16
C MET A 46 2.97 -3.88 -5.77
N LEU A 47 2.95 -4.01 -7.08
CA LEU A 47 4.00 -4.65 -7.83
C LEU A 47 4.98 -3.59 -8.31
N GLN A 48 6.21 -3.67 -7.86
CA GLN A 48 7.26 -2.73 -8.24
C GLN A 48 8.34 -3.47 -9.01
N THR A 49 8.62 -2.99 -10.21
CA THR A 49 9.75 -3.45 -10.99
C THR A 49 10.73 -2.29 -11.17
N ARG A 50 11.81 -2.53 -11.89
CA ARG A 50 12.77 -1.49 -12.22
C ARG A 50 12.11 -0.33 -12.99
N ASP A 51 11.15 -0.64 -13.83
CA ASP A 51 10.61 0.33 -14.81
C ASP A 51 9.21 0.84 -14.46
N ILE A 52 8.39 0.06 -13.77
CA ILE A 52 7.00 0.43 -13.51
C ILE A 52 6.58 0.06 -12.08
N ILE A 53 5.52 0.73 -11.62
CA ILE A 53 4.79 0.35 -10.41
C ILE A 53 3.34 0.13 -10.80
N ILE A 54 2.78 -1.00 -10.35
CA ILE A 54 1.36 -1.29 -10.50
C ILE A 54 0.72 -1.25 -9.12
N VAL A 55 -0.21 -0.32 -8.94
CA VAL A 55 -0.94 -0.12 -7.69
C VAL A 55 -2.26 -0.87 -7.78
N PRO A 56 -2.63 -1.67 -6.78
CA PRO A 56 -3.92 -2.32 -6.77
C PRO A 56 -5.07 -1.31 -6.70
N GLY A 57 -6.04 -1.45 -7.57
CA GLY A 57 -7.34 -0.79 -7.45
C GLY A 57 -8.33 -1.78 -6.90
N LEU A 58 -9.15 -1.38 -5.94
CA LEU A 58 -10.06 -2.26 -5.20
C LEU A 58 -11.53 -1.99 -5.51
N GLY A 59 -11.80 -1.08 -6.45
CA GLY A 59 -13.18 -0.66 -6.74
C GLY A 59 -13.76 0.19 -5.62
N LEU A 60 -12.92 0.87 -4.85
CA LEU A 60 -13.31 1.68 -3.71
C LEU A 60 -13.14 3.18 -4.03
N SER A 61 -13.88 4.01 -3.28
CA SER A 61 -13.77 5.46 -3.42
C SER A 61 -12.36 5.99 -3.09
N THR A 62 -11.58 5.22 -2.34
CA THR A 62 -10.22 5.59 -1.92
C THR A 62 -9.14 5.19 -2.91
N ASP A 63 -9.48 4.54 -4.02
CA ASP A 63 -8.50 4.11 -5.03
C ASP A 63 -7.66 5.27 -5.54
N GLY A 64 -8.30 6.40 -5.85
CA GLY A 64 -7.62 7.60 -6.33
C GLY A 64 -6.69 8.20 -5.29
N GLU A 65 -7.09 8.21 -4.03
CA GLU A 65 -6.27 8.73 -2.93
C GLU A 65 -4.98 7.91 -2.79
N ALA A 66 -5.10 6.59 -2.84
CA ALA A 66 -3.95 5.69 -2.74
C ALA A 66 -2.99 5.90 -3.90
N LEU A 67 -3.52 5.97 -5.13
CA LEU A 67 -2.72 6.16 -6.33
C LEU A 67 -1.94 7.48 -6.29
N GLU A 68 -2.61 8.58 -5.93
CA GLU A 68 -1.97 9.89 -5.90
C GLU A 68 -0.83 9.95 -4.86
N GLN A 69 -1.03 9.37 -3.69
CA GLN A 69 0.01 9.32 -2.67
C GLN A 69 1.21 8.52 -3.13
N ILE A 70 0.99 7.39 -3.78
CA ILE A 70 2.08 6.56 -4.29
C ILE A 70 2.86 7.30 -5.38
N LYS A 71 2.17 8.04 -6.25
CA LYS A 71 2.83 8.87 -7.26
C LYS A 71 3.75 9.92 -6.61
N GLU A 72 3.30 10.55 -5.53
CA GLU A 72 4.10 11.54 -4.81
C GLU A 72 5.31 10.93 -4.13
N LEU A 73 5.19 9.70 -3.63
CA LEU A 73 6.25 9.02 -2.90
C LEU A 73 7.34 8.44 -3.82
N TYR A 74 7.01 8.23 -5.09
CA TYR A 74 7.94 7.63 -6.07
C TYR A 74 8.11 8.54 -7.29
N PRO A 75 8.70 9.73 -7.12
CA PRO A 75 8.83 10.68 -8.23
C PRO A 75 9.69 10.16 -9.39
N SER A 76 10.60 9.23 -9.12
CA SER A 76 11.42 8.62 -10.18
C SER A 76 10.61 7.74 -11.14
N TYR A 77 9.37 7.40 -10.77
CA TYR A 77 8.47 6.62 -11.60
C TYR A 77 7.40 7.47 -12.28
N GLU A 78 7.59 8.77 -12.37
CA GLU A 78 6.62 9.66 -13.01
C GLU A 78 6.23 9.15 -14.39
N GLY A 79 4.92 9.03 -14.65
CA GLY A 79 4.38 8.52 -15.91
C GLY A 79 4.44 7.00 -16.04
N ARG A 80 4.96 6.29 -15.04
CA ARG A 80 5.13 4.83 -15.06
C ARG A 80 4.47 4.13 -13.88
N ILE A 81 3.49 4.79 -13.26
CA ILE A 81 2.70 4.23 -12.17
C ILE A 81 1.28 4.03 -12.68
N TYR A 82 0.81 2.79 -12.61
CA TYR A 82 -0.49 2.39 -13.13
C TYR A 82 -1.33 1.76 -12.04
N GLN A 83 -2.63 1.96 -12.10
CA GLN A 83 -3.56 1.31 -11.19
C GLN A 83 -4.38 0.28 -11.96
N VAL A 84 -4.43 -0.94 -11.45
CA VAL A 84 -5.17 -2.05 -12.04
C VAL A 84 -6.20 -2.54 -11.05
N ASN A 85 -7.47 -2.62 -11.47
CA ASN A 85 -8.53 -3.11 -10.61
C ASN A 85 -8.40 -4.62 -10.39
N ILE A 86 -8.10 -5.01 -9.14
CA ILE A 86 -7.96 -6.41 -8.75
C ILE A 86 -9.04 -6.84 -7.76
N ALA A 87 -10.09 -6.04 -7.60
CA ALA A 87 -11.17 -6.34 -6.65
C ALA A 87 -11.71 -7.77 -6.76
N PRO A 88 -11.96 -8.32 -7.97
CA PRO A 88 -12.43 -9.69 -8.08
C PRO A 88 -11.46 -10.72 -7.54
N ILE A 89 -10.15 -10.48 -7.70
CA ILE A 89 -9.10 -11.39 -7.24
C ILE A 89 -9.00 -11.33 -5.72
N VAL A 90 -8.99 -10.15 -5.14
CA VAL A 90 -8.92 -9.95 -3.68
C VAL A 90 -10.12 -10.59 -3.00
N LYS A 91 -11.31 -10.36 -3.54
CA LYS A 91 -12.55 -10.91 -3.00
C LYS A 91 -12.57 -12.45 -3.03
N LYS A 92 -12.11 -13.04 -4.13
CA LYS A 92 -12.15 -14.48 -4.34
C LYS A 92 -11.02 -15.22 -3.60
N TRP A 93 -9.82 -14.66 -3.61
CA TRP A 93 -8.63 -15.35 -3.14
C TRP A 93 -8.04 -14.77 -1.85
N GLY A 94 -8.61 -13.66 -1.37
CA GLY A 94 -8.13 -13.00 -0.16
C GLY A 94 -6.75 -12.41 -0.26
N GLY A 95 -6.26 -12.18 -1.48
CA GLY A 95 -4.92 -11.65 -1.72
C GLY A 95 -4.90 -10.51 -2.73
N ALA A 96 -3.72 -9.95 -2.92
CA ALA A 96 -3.47 -8.89 -3.89
C ALA A 96 -2.25 -9.24 -4.75
N LEU A 97 -1.81 -8.31 -5.61
CA LEU A 97 -0.73 -8.58 -6.56
C LEU A 97 0.55 -9.11 -5.93
N ASN A 98 0.82 -8.73 -4.71
CA ASN A 98 2.05 -9.04 -4.00
C ASN A 98 1.82 -9.83 -2.72
N CYS A 99 0.72 -10.56 -2.61
CA CYS A 99 0.37 -11.27 -1.38
C CYS A 99 1.31 -12.43 -1.06
N LEU A 100 2.04 -12.92 -2.04
CA LEU A 100 2.99 -14.04 -1.85
C LEU A 100 4.40 -13.57 -1.54
N SER A 101 4.65 -12.26 -1.56
CA SER A 101 5.94 -11.71 -1.26
C SER A 101 5.79 -10.72 -0.11
N TRP A 102 6.47 -9.65 -0.16
CA TRP A 102 6.53 -8.75 0.95
C TRP A 102 5.61 -7.55 0.81
N THR A 103 4.95 -7.18 1.87
CA THR A 103 3.94 -6.13 1.86
C THR A 103 4.43 -4.77 2.31
N VAL A 104 5.69 -4.65 2.59
CA VAL A 104 6.33 -3.39 3.01
C VAL A 104 7.21 -2.89 1.89
N SER A 105 6.97 -1.66 1.42
CA SER A 105 7.72 -1.08 0.32
C SER A 105 8.76 -0.10 0.83
N LYS A 106 9.98 -0.28 0.39
CA LYS A 106 11.07 0.62 0.70
C LYS A 106 11.04 1.80 -0.27
N LEU A 107 11.00 2.99 0.28
CA LEU A 107 10.96 4.23 -0.49
C LEU A 107 12.35 4.72 -0.91
#